data_01db4b6ff5462818b794979ec1c3f782
#
_entry.id   01db4b6ff5462818b794979ec1c3f782
#
_cell.length_a   1.000
_cell.length_b   1.000
_cell.length_c   1.000
_cell.angle_alpha   90.00
_cell.angle_beta   90.00
_cell.angle_gamma   90.00
#
_symmetry.space_group_name_H-M   'P 1'
#
loop_
_entity.id
_entity.type
_entity.pdbx_description
1 polymer ?
#
loop_
_entity_poly.entity_id
_entity_poly.type
_entity_poly.pdbx_seq_one_letter_code
_entity_poly.pdbx_strand_id
1 'polypeptide(L)'
;MTSKYTGVGSRETPSEYLDLMYEVAAHLGSLGYVLRSGHAPGADKAFEAGCDSVSGAKEIYLPWRQFEGSDSDLVLDPSHEEVFALTEKYVPYIKYLKQGAVKLLTRNVYQVIGLDLQSPSDFVL
;
A
#
# COMPACT_ATOMS: atom_id res chain seq x y z
N MET A 1 9.99 14.30 -13.26
CA MET A 1 9.52 13.84 -11.93
C MET A 1 8.49 12.74 -12.09
N THR A 2 8.62 11.69 -11.30
CA THR A 2 7.70 10.57 -11.35
C THR A 2 6.55 10.81 -10.39
N SER A 3 5.32 10.80 -10.89
CA SER A 3 4.14 10.92 -10.04
C SER A 3 3.79 9.56 -9.43
N LYS A 4 3.38 9.59 -8.17
CA LYS A 4 3.01 8.38 -7.41
C LYS A 4 1.60 8.52 -6.86
N TYR A 5 0.88 7.43 -6.82
CA TYR A 5 -0.44 7.39 -6.19
C TYR A 5 -0.55 6.18 -5.28
N THR A 6 -1.44 6.28 -4.29
CA THR A 6 -1.73 5.19 -3.37
C THR A 6 -3.05 4.55 -3.76
N GLY A 7 -3.01 3.25 -4.10
CA GLY A 7 -4.19 2.45 -4.41
C GLY A 7 -4.42 1.45 -3.30
N VAL A 8 -5.48 1.63 -2.54
CA VAL A 8 -5.81 0.81 -1.36
C VAL A 8 -7.32 0.66 -1.22
N GLY A 9 -7.73 -0.28 -0.39
CA GLY A 9 -9.14 -0.46 -0.10
C GLY A 9 -9.40 -1.70 0.71
N SER A 10 -10.67 -2.07 0.81
CA SER A 10 -11.13 -3.18 1.61
C SER A 10 -10.72 -4.53 1.03
N ARG A 11 -10.46 -5.50 1.90
CA ARG A 11 -10.28 -6.89 1.52
C ARG A 11 -11.58 -7.50 0.98
N GLU A 12 -12.72 -6.91 1.33
CA GLU A 12 -14.05 -7.38 0.96
C GLU A 12 -14.70 -6.53 -0.13
N THR A 13 -13.89 -5.83 -0.93
CA THR A 13 -14.38 -5.01 -2.03
C THR A 13 -15.15 -5.86 -3.04
N PRO A 14 -16.38 -5.48 -3.42
CA PRO A 14 -17.15 -6.20 -4.43
C PRO A 14 -16.43 -6.30 -5.78
N SER A 15 -16.67 -7.39 -6.51
CA SER A 15 -15.96 -7.69 -7.76
C SER A 15 -16.07 -6.58 -8.81
N GLU A 16 -17.22 -5.91 -8.90
CA GLU A 16 -17.41 -4.81 -9.86
C GLU A 16 -16.47 -3.64 -9.59
N TYR A 17 -16.18 -3.36 -8.31
CA TYR A 17 -15.22 -2.31 -7.94
C TYR A 17 -13.78 -2.79 -8.12
N LEU A 18 -13.52 -4.08 -7.93
CA LEU A 18 -12.19 -4.65 -8.19
C LEU A 18 -11.84 -4.51 -9.67
N ASP A 19 -12.80 -4.75 -10.55
CA ASP A 19 -12.60 -4.60 -12.00
C ASP A 19 -12.27 -3.15 -12.35
N LEU A 20 -12.98 -2.20 -11.73
CA LEU A 20 -12.71 -0.77 -11.92
C LEU A 20 -11.31 -0.39 -11.44
N MET A 21 -10.91 -0.90 -10.26
CA MET A 21 -9.58 -0.65 -9.71
C MET A 21 -8.48 -1.18 -10.63
N TYR A 22 -8.69 -2.37 -11.18
CA TYR A 22 -7.77 -2.97 -12.15
C TYR A 22 -7.61 -2.04 -13.37
N GLU A 23 -8.73 -1.59 -13.96
CA GLU A 23 -8.69 -0.76 -15.15
C GLU A 23 -8.05 0.60 -14.88
N VAL A 24 -8.35 1.23 -13.75
CA VAL A 24 -7.75 2.51 -13.35
C VAL A 24 -6.24 2.36 -13.18
N ALA A 25 -5.81 1.29 -12.50
CA ALA A 25 -4.39 1.03 -12.28
C ALA A 25 -3.65 0.77 -13.60
N ALA A 26 -4.27 0.03 -14.51
CA ALA A 26 -3.69 -0.21 -15.84
C ALA A 26 -3.52 1.11 -16.60
N HIS A 27 -4.54 1.97 -16.55
CA HIS A 27 -4.49 3.28 -17.21
C HIS A 27 -3.40 4.17 -16.62
N LEU A 28 -3.36 4.29 -15.30
CA LEU A 28 -2.36 5.10 -14.62
C LEU A 28 -0.95 4.57 -14.85
N GLY A 29 -0.78 3.24 -14.83
CA GLY A 29 0.51 2.62 -15.13
C GLY A 29 0.98 2.93 -16.55
N SER A 30 0.08 2.93 -17.52
CA SER A 30 0.41 3.27 -18.90
C SER A 30 0.81 4.73 -19.07
N LEU A 31 0.37 5.60 -18.14
CA LEU A 31 0.74 7.03 -18.13
C LEU A 31 2.03 7.30 -17.35
N GLY A 32 2.65 6.27 -16.75
CA GLY A 32 3.90 6.41 -16.02
C GLY A 32 3.75 6.68 -14.53
N TYR A 33 2.53 6.63 -13.97
CA TYR A 33 2.34 6.75 -12.53
C TYR A 33 2.87 5.52 -11.80
N VAL A 34 3.50 5.73 -10.64
CA VAL A 34 3.96 4.65 -9.77
C VAL A 34 2.86 4.33 -8.77
N LEU A 35 2.46 3.05 -8.70
CA LEU A 35 1.49 2.58 -7.71
C LEU A 35 2.18 2.34 -6.37
N ARG A 36 1.58 2.82 -5.28
CA ARG A 36 1.92 2.43 -3.91
C ARG A 36 0.76 1.65 -3.33
N SER A 37 1.00 0.41 -2.92
CA SER A 37 -0.04 -0.45 -2.34
C SER A 37 0.58 -1.46 -1.38
N GLY A 38 -0.23 -2.39 -0.88
CA GLY A 38 0.19 -3.27 0.22
C GLY A 38 0.03 -4.76 -0.02
N HIS A 39 -0.38 -5.18 -1.20
CA HIS A 39 -0.53 -6.60 -1.55
C HIS A 39 -1.57 -7.35 -0.69
N ALA A 40 -2.46 -6.65 -0.02
CA ALA A 40 -3.53 -7.31 0.72
C ALA A 40 -4.59 -7.87 -0.24
N PRO A 41 -5.32 -8.93 0.16
CA PRO A 41 -6.42 -9.43 -0.66
C PRO A 41 -7.45 -8.33 -0.96
N GLY A 42 -8.16 -8.44 -2.07
CA GLY A 42 -9.17 -7.48 -2.47
C GLY A 42 -8.60 -6.30 -3.23
N ALA A 43 -8.89 -5.08 -2.76
CA ALA A 43 -8.55 -3.86 -3.49
C ALA A 43 -7.06 -3.73 -3.82
N ASP A 44 -6.17 -3.96 -2.85
CA ASP A 44 -4.74 -3.82 -3.06
C ASP A 44 -4.26 -4.70 -4.23
N LYS A 45 -4.65 -5.98 -4.23
CA LYS A 45 -4.25 -6.90 -5.30
C LYS A 45 -4.87 -6.54 -6.65
N ALA A 46 -6.06 -5.94 -6.66
CA ALA A 46 -6.69 -5.49 -7.90
C ALA A 46 -5.90 -4.34 -8.53
N PHE A 47 -5.49 -3.34 -7.73
CA PHE A 47 -4.64 -2.26 -8.22
C PHE A 47 -3.31 -2.81 -8.73
N GLU A 48 -2.69 -3.71 -7.98
CA GLU A 48 -1.41 -4.29 -8.36
C GLU A 48 -1.51 -5.08 -9.66
N ALA A 49 -2.54 -5.91 -9.82
CA ALA A 49 -2.76 -6.68 -11.03
C ALA A 49 -2.94 -5.79 -12.25
N GLY A 50 -3.69 -4.69 -12.11
CA GLY A 50 -3.86 -3.72 -13.18
C GLY A 50 -2.55 -3.04 -13.56
N CYS A 51 -1.77 -2.65 -12.57
CA CYS A 51 -0.44 -2.09 -12.79
C CYS A 51 0.47 -3.08 -13.52
N ASP A 52 0.50 -4.34 -13.06
CA ASP A 52 1.32 -5.39 -13.67
C ASP A 52 0.91 -5.68 -15.11
N SER A 53 -0.37 -5.54 -15.44
CA SER A 53 -0.88 -5.82 -16.79
C SER A 53 -0.24 -4.92 -17.86
N VAL A 54 0.26 -3.76 -17.47
CA VAL A 54 0.94 -2.82 -18.37
C VAL A 54 2.42 -2.66 -18.00
N SER A 55 2.96 -3.56 -17.20
CA SER A 55 4.34 -3.49 -16.68
C SER A 55 4.64 -2.14 -16.03
N GLY A 56 3.66 -1.60 -15.32
CA GLY A 56 3.80 -0.33 -14.61
C GLY A 56 4.75 -0.43 -13.43
N ALA A 57 5.28 0.70 -13.00
CA ALA A 57 6.13 0.76 -11.81
C ALA A 57 5.27 0.72 -10.55
N LYS A 58 5.77 0.01 -9.53
CA LYS A 58 5.05 -0.12 -8.26
C LYS A 58 5.99 -0.16 -7.08
N GLU A 59 5.49 0.31 -5.93
CA GLU A 59 6.13 0.20 -4.62
C GLU A 59 5.13 -0.54 -3.73
N ILE A 60 5.42 -1.79 -3.44
CA ILE A 60 4.55 -2.63 -2.63
C ILE A 60 5.14 -2.75 -1.23
N TYR A 61 4.45 -2.17 -0.24
CA TYR A 61 4.91 -2.11 1.14
C TYR A 61 4.29 -3.24 1.96
N LEU A 62 5.12 -4.06 2.57
CA LEU A 62 4.68 -5.23 3.32
C LEU A 62 4.80 -5.01 4.83
N PRO A 63 3.83 -5.54 5.63
CA PRO A 63 3.92 -5.46 7.10
C PRO A 63 4.99 -6.38 7.67
N TRP A 64 5.30 -7.45 6.96
CA TRP A 64 6.39 -8.38 7.26
C TRP A 64 6.83 -9.05 5.96
N ARG A 65 8.00 -9.68 6.00
CA ARG A 65 8.56 -10.31 4.81
C ARG A 65 7.64 -11.41 4.29
N GLN A 66 7.47 -11.45 2.97
CA GLN A 66 6.66 -12.45 2.25
C GLN A 66 5.17 -12.44 2.61
N PHE A 67 4.67 -11.30 3.11
CA PHE A 67 3.23 -11.14 3.34
C PHE A 67 2.45 -11.52 2.08
N GLU A 68 1.46 -12.40 2.22
CA GLU A 68 0.61 -12.89 1.13
C GLU A 68 1.41 -13.39 -0.09
N GLY A 69 2.62 -13.90 0.15
CA GLY A 69 3.47 -14.46 -0.89
C GLY A 69 4.24 -13.44 -1.73
N SER A 70 4.18 -12.16 -1.40
CA SER A 70 4.93 -11.14 -2.12
C SER A 70 6.43 -11.22 -1.83
N ASP A 71 7.25 -11.00 -2.86
CA ASP A 71 8.70 -10.95 -2.74
C ASP A 71 9.25 -9.52 -2.67
N SER A 72 8.38 -8.54 -2.43
CA SER A 72 8.81 -7.15 -2.28
C SER A 72 9.82 -6.97 -1.15
N ASP A 73 10.81 -6.12 -1.38
CA ASP A 73 11.82 -5.76 -0.38
C ASP A 73 11.42 -4.57 0.47
N LEU A 74 10.30 -3.92 0.16
CA LEU A 74 9.81 -2.76 0.92
C LEU A 74 9.00 -3.26 2.13
N VAL A 75 9.72 -3.69 3.16
CA VAL A 75 9.13 -4.34 4.34
C VAL A 75 9.23 -3.41 5.54
N LEU A 76 8.16 -3.38 6.35
CA LEU A 76 8.15 -2.62 7.60
C LEU A 76 9.34 -3.06 8.48
N ASP A 77 10.16 -2.09 8.88
CA ASP A 77 11.24 -2.33 9.82
C ASP A 77 10.69 -2.23 11.25
N PRO A 78 10.73 -3.32 12.03
CA PRO A 78 10.24 -3.28 13.41
C PRO A 78 10.98 -2.29 14.31
N SER A 79 12.18 -1.85 13.92
CA SER A 79 12.96 -0.87 14.68
C SER A 79 12.71 0.58 14.25
N HIS A 80 11.84 0.82 13.29
CA HIS A 80 11.54 2.17 12.78
C HIS A 80 10.58 2.88 13.74
N GLU A 81 11.10 3.38 14.84
CA GLU A 81 10.30 3.99 15.91
C GLU A 81 9.40 5.14 15.44
N GLU A 82 9.91 5.95 14.51
CA GLU A 82 9.17 7.12 14.02
C GLU A 82 7.86 6.75 13.34
N VAL A 83 7.86 5.70 12.50
CA VAL A 83 6.64 5.28 11.82
C VAL A 83 5.63 4.69 12.81
N PHE A 84 6.08 3.94 13.81
CA PHE A 84 5.19 3.41 14.86
C PHE A 84 4.58 4.54 15.69
N ALA A 85 5.38 5.55 16.05
CA ALA A 85 4.89 6.71 16.81
C ALA A 85 3.87 7.50 16.00
N LEU A 86 4.11 7.68 14.71
CA LEU A 86 3.18 8.38 13.82
C LEU A 86 1.86 7.63 13.70
N THR A 87 1.91 6.31 13.58
CA THR A 87 0.71 5.47 13.52
C THR A 87 -0.11 5.59 14.79
N GLU A 88 0.55 5.53 15.96
CA GLU A 88 -0.14 5.66 17.25
C GLU A 88 -0.82 7.02 17.40
N LYS A 89 -0.20 8.08 16.89
CA LYS A 89 -0.77 9.43 16.93
C LYS A 89 -2.13 9.51 16.24
N TYR A 90 -2.27 8.85 15.10
CA TYR A 90 -3.50 8.89 14.29
C TYR A 90 -4.45 7.72 14.56
N VAL A 91 -3.96 6.65 15.18
CA VAL A 91 -4.75 5.47 15.54
C VAL A 91 -4.49 5.15 17.01
N PRO A 92 -5.03 5.96 17.95
CA PRO A 92 -4.69 5.81 19.38
C PRO A 92 -5.06 4.44 19.96
N TYR A 93 -6.05 3.74 19.41
CA TYR A 93 -6.45 2.42 19.88
C TYR A 93 -5.51 1.30 19.44
N ILE A 94 -4.45 1.62 18.70
CA ILE A 94 -3.51 0.62 18.18
C ILE A 94 -2.87 -0.22 19.29
N LYS A 95 -2.69 0.36 20.47
CA LYS A 95 -2.11 -0.32 21.63
C LYS A 95 -2.96 -1.48 22.15
N TYR A 96 -4.23 -1.55 21.76
CA TYR A 96 -5.14 -2.64 22.14
C TYR A 96 -5.22 -3.73 21.09
N LEU A 97 -4.54 -3.56 19.96
CA LEU A 97 -4.57 -4.50 18.84
C LEU A 97 -3.46 -5.55 18.97
N LYS A 98 -3.69 -6.68 18.31
CA LYS A 98 -2.65 -7.72 18.19
C LYS A 98 -1.51 -7.21 17.31
N GLN A 99 -0.33 -7.78 17.51
CA GLN A 99 0.89 -7.32 16.84
C GLN A 99 0.77 -7.36 15.31
N GLY A 100 0.11 -8.36 14.75
CA GLY A 100 -0.11 -8.42 13.29
C GLY A 100 -0.92 -7.25 12.77
N ALA A 101 -1.99 -6.88 13.48
CA ALA A 101 -2.82 -5.72 13.11
C ALA A 101 -2.04 -4.42 13.25
N VAL A 102 -1.22 -4.29 14.30
CA VAL A 102 -0.34 -3.12 14.48
C VAL A 102 0.59 -2.96 13.29
N LYS A 103 1.23 -4.05 12.84
CA LYS A 103 2.14 -4.01 11.71
C LYS A 103 1.43 -3.67 10.41
N LEU A 104 0.23 -4.20 10.19
CA LEU A 104 -0.57 -3.88 9.00
C LEU A 104 -0.91 -2.40 8.93
N LEU A 105 -1.39 -1.82 10.03
CA LEU A 105 -1.74 -0.40 10.09
C LEU A 105 -0.51 0.49 9.96
N THR A 106 0.59 0.10 10.60
CA THR A 106 1.84 0.89 10.56
C THR A 106 2.42 0.90 9.13
N ARG A 107 2.40 -0.25 8.44
CA ARG A 107 2.82 -0.35 7.05
C ARG A 107 2.02 0.60 6.14
N ASN A 108 0.75 0.82 6.44
CA ASN A 108 -0.10 1.70 5.64
C ASN A 108 0.43 3.13 5.56
N VAL A 109 1.17 3.58 6.56
CA VAL A 109 1.79 4.92 6.56
C VAL A 109 2.78 5.04 5.39
N TYR A 110 3.58 4.01 5.14
CA TYR A 110 4.53 4.00 4.03
C TYR A 110 3.84 4.14 2.67
N GLN A 111 2.65 3.58 2.54
CA GLN A 111 1.89 3.64 1.28
C GLN A 111 1.50 5.07 0.91
N VAL A 112 1.42 5.95 1.89
CA VAL A 112 1.00 7.34 1.68
C VAL A 112 2.20 8.29 1.60
N ILE A 113 3.18 8.15 2.50
CA ILE A 113 4.27 9.11 2.61
C ILE A 113 5.68 8.52 2.39
N GLY A 114 5.75 7.26 1.95
CA GLY A 114 7.02 6.62 1.62
C GLY A 114 7.79 6.10 2.82
N LEU A 115 8.86 5.34 2.57
CA LEU A 115 9.72 4.81 3.65
C LEU A 115 10.40 5.91 4.46
N ASP A 116 10.68 7.06 3.83
CA ASP A 116 11.32 8.20 4.49
C ASP A 116 10.35 9.07 5.26
N LEU A 117 9.04 8.79 5.19
CA LEU A 117 7.96 9.54 5.82
C LEU A 117 7.90 11.00 5.33
N GLN A 118 8.49 11.31 4.19
CA GLN A 118 8.61 12.67 3.64
C GLN A 118 8.27 12.76 2.15
N SER A 119 7.81 11.67 1.55
CA SER A 119 7.55 11.61 0.11
C SER A 119 6.09 11.24 -0.14
N PRO A 120 5.15 12.18 0.09
CA PRO A 120 3.73 11.87 -0.03
C PRO A 120 3.35 11.51 -1.47
N SER A 121 2.39 10.61 -1.59
CA SER A 121 1.76 10.32 -2.87
C SER A 121 1.01 11.54 -3.37
N ASP A 122 0.89 11.69 -4.69
CA ASP A 122 0.19 12.83 -5.28
C ASP A 122 -1.31 12.75 -5.00
N PHE A 123 -1.86 11.52 -4.94
CA PHE A 123 -3.26 11.30 -4.55
C PHE A 123 -3.46 9.86 -4.07
N VAL A 124 -4.61 9.61 -3.45
CA VAL A 124 -5.03 8.30 -2.94
C VAL A 124 -6.36 7.93 -3.58
N LEU A 125 -6.46 6.69 -4.02
CA LEU A 125 -7.69 6.14 -4.60
C LEU A 125 -8.33 5.08 -3.69
#